data_e871b7ecd5b5cc2f0834677e71db75a7
#
_entry.id   e871b7ecd5b5cc2f0834677e71db75a7
#
_cell.length_a   1.000
_cell.length_b   1.000
_cell.length_c   1.000
_cell.angle_alpha   90.00
_cell.angle_beta   90.00
_cell.angle_gamma   90.00
#
_symmetry.space_group_name_H-M   'P 1'
#
loop_
_entity.id
_entity.type
_entity.pdbx_description
1 polymer ?
#
loop_
_entity_poly.entity_id
_entity_poly.type
_entity_poly.pdbx_seq_one_letter_code
_entity_poly.pdbx_strand_id
1 'polypeptide(L)'
;MASASSTIDPSGGVPGATTIDPREAEHFGRMAKDWWDPKGSSAMLHKLNPVRLRYIRAAIDLHWDGDDTSFTPLAGKSALDVGCGAGLLAEPLARLGAAVTGIDAAAENIAVAEAHAAQSGLAIDYRATGVERMTGRFDLVTSLEVIEHVSDPAGFVRGLAEALADDGLLILSTPNRTPLSRLALITLAEGTGRIPRGTHDWDKFLTPDELTDLIERAGLTVTDVTGLSFSPATGFTLSDSTALDYFVTAKRV
;
A
#
# COMPACT_ATOMS: atom_id res chain seq x y z
N MET A 1 -21.02 46.08 26.74
CA MET A 1 -20.42 45.82 25.41
C MET A 1 -19.08 45.19 25.63
N ALA A 2 -19.02 43.86 25.59
CA ALA A 2 -17.79 43.10 25.74
C ALA A 2 -17.35 42.57 24.36
N SER A 3 -16.21 43.03 23.92
CA SER A 3 -15.57 42.64 22.66
C SER A 3 -14.94 41.26 22.82
N ALA A 4 -15.43 40.29 22.06
CA ALA A 4 -14.82 38.96 21.96
C ALA A 4 -13.61 39.04 21.05
N SER A 5 -12.41 38.84 21.58
CA SER A 5 -11.17 38.70 20.86
C SER A 5 -11.07 37.27 20.31
N SER A 6 -11.20 37.15 19.00
CA SER A 6 -10.99 35.87 18.29
C SER A 6 -9.47 35.66 18.13
N THR A 7 -8.92 34.73 18.90
CA THR A 7 -7.56 34.21 18.68
C THR A 7 -7.57 33.27 17.51
N ILE A 8 -6.91 33.65 16.41
CA ILE A 8 -6.64 32.81 15.26
C ILE A 8 -5.46 31.90 15.66
N ASP A 9 -5.69 30.58 15.65
CA ASP A 9 -4.66 29.57 15.81
C ASP A 9 -3.78 29.55 14.52
N PRO A 10 -2.46 29.72 14.62
CA PRO A 10 -1.57 29.76 13.45
C PRO A 10 -1.22 28.37 12.86
N SER A 11 -1.76 27.28 13.40
CA SER A 11 -1.62 25.94 12.80
C SER A 11 -2.75 25.64 11.83
N GLY A 12 -2.81 26.38 10.72
CA GLY A 12 -3.86 26.27 9.68
C GLY A 12 -3.87 24.96 8.89
N GLY A 13 -3.86 23.82 9.56
CA GLY A 13 -4.22 22.55 9.01
C GLY A 13 -5.73 22.34 9.20
N VAL A 14 -6.47 22.22 8.11
CA VAL A 14 -7.86 21.76 8.15
C VAL A 14 -7.85 20.35 8.76
N PRO A 15 -8.47 20.08 9.92
CA PRO A 15 -8.50 18.75 10.48
C PRO A 15 -9.25 17.82 9.54
N GLY A 16 -8.52 16.88 8.88
CA GLY A 16 -9.10 15.67 8.35
C GLY A 16 -9.83 15.79 7.01
N ALA A 17 -9.22 16.41 6.00
CA ALA A 17 -9.61 16.08 4.62
C ALA A 17 -9.24 14.61 4.39
N THR A 18 -10.24 13.74 4.21
CA THR A 18 -9.99 12.32 3.90
C THR A 18 -9.34 12.19 2.54
N THR A 19 -8.32 11.33 2.44
CA THR A 19 -7.68 10.96 1.17
C THR A 19 -8.45 9.87 0.43
N ILE A 20 -9.46 9.28 1.09
CA ILE A 20 -10.30 8.21 0.54
C ILE A 20 -11.20 8.76 -0.57
N ASP A 21 -11.20 8.11 -1.74
CA ASP A 21 -12.26 8.25 -2.73
C ASP A 21 -13.40 7.26 -2.40
N PRO A 22 -14.61 7.72 -2.05
CA PRO A 22 -15.71 6.83 -1.68
C PRO A 22 -16.14 5.87 -2.79
N ARG A 23 -15.93 6.22 -4.07
CA ARG A 23 -16.30 5.37 -5.21
C ARG A 23 -15.35 4.20 -5.34
N GLU A 24 -14.05 4.44 -5.10
CA GLU A 24 -13.03 3.40 -5.07
C GLU A 24 -13.27 2.44 -3.91
N ALA A 25 -13.52 2.97 -2.70
CA ALA A 25 -13.85 2.15 -1.54
C ALA A 25 -15.08 1.24 -1.79
N GLU A 26 -16.14 1.77 -2.41
CA GLU A 26 -17.31 0.97 -2.79
C GLU A 26 -16.99 -0.07 -3.87
N HIS A 27 -16.15 0.29 -4.86
CA HIS A 27 -15.74 -0.63 -5.92
C HIS A 27 -15.00 -1.85 -5.35
N PHE A 28 -13.97 -1.62 -4.51
CA PHE A 28 -13.20 -2.68 -3.88
C PHE A 28 -14.01 -3.47 -2.85
N GLY A 29 -14.91 -2.82 -2.10
CA GLY A 29 -15.81 -3.48 -1.16
C GLY A 29 -16.71 -4.53 -1.83
N ARG A 30 -17.19 -4.27 -3.05
CA ARG A 30 -18.00 -5.25 -3.83
C ARG A 30 -17.21 -6.52 -4.18
N MET A 31 -15.89 -6.46 -4.26
CA MET A 31 -15.03 -7.59 -4.58
C MET A 31 -14.58 -8.38 -3.34
N ALA A 32 -14.91 -7.92 -2.13
CA ALA A 32 -14.38 -8.45 -0.87
C ALA A 32 -14.48 -9.98 -0.75
N LYS A 33 -15.57 -10.58 -1.19
CA LYS A 33 -15.84 -12.03 -1.05
C LYS A 33 -14.86 -12.91 -1.83
N ASP A 34 -14.29 -12.40 -2.93
CA ASP A 34 -13.47 -13.19 -3.86
C ASP A 34 -11.96 -13.00 -3.65
N TRP A 35 -11.57 -12.16 -2.67
CA TRP A 35 -10.15 -11.82 -2.47
C TRP A 35 -9.25 -13.03 -2.23
N TRP A 36 -9.75 -14.03 -1.50
CA TRP A 36 -8.98 -15.24 -1.18
C TRP A 36 -9.18 -16.38 -2.19
N ASP A 37 -10.02 -16.20 -3.20
CA ASP A 37 -10.12 -17.16 -4.31
C ASP A 37 -8.98 -16.91 -5.32
N PRO A 38 -7.98 -17.82 -5.45
CA PRO A 38 -6.88 -17.68 -6.39
C PRO A 38 -7.30 -17.74 -7.86
N LYS A 39 -8.58 -18.03 -8.12
CA LYS A 39 -9.19 -18.04 -9.47
C LYS A 39 -10.26 -16.95 -9.63
N GLY A 40 -10.54 -16.19 -8.57
CA GLY A 40 -11.52 -15.09 -8.53
C GLY A 40 -11.01 -13.80 -9.15
N SER A 41 -11.70 -12.71 -8.84
CA SER A 41 -11.37 -11.34 -9.31
C SER A 41 -9.97 -10.88 -8.88
N SER A 42 -9.44 -11.40 -7.76
CA SER A 42 -8.12 -11.08 -7.20
C SER A 42 -7.01 -12.07 -7.61
N ALA A 43 -7.28 -12.97 -8.58
CA ALA A 43 -6.31 -13.98 -9.04
C ALA A 43 -4.94 -13.40 -9.45
N MET A 44 -4.92 -12.16 -9.95
CA MET A 44 -3.69 -11.47 -10.34
C MET A 44 -2.85 -11.11 -9.11
N LEU A 45 -3.49 -10.68 -8.01
CA LEU A 45 -2.81 -10.35 -6.76
C LEU A 45 -2.14 -11.58 -6.14
N HIS A 46 -2.77 -12.75 -6.20
CA HIS A 46 -2.18 -14.00 -5.75
C HIS A 46 -0.90 -14.38 -6.53
N LYS A 47 -0.86 -14.09 -7.84
CA LYS A 47 0.34 -14.32 -8.67
C LYS A 47 1.43 -13.30 -8.40
N LEU A 48 1.05 -12.09 -8.04
CA LEU A 48 1.96 -10.97 -7.77
C LEU A 48 2.59 -11.06 -6.38
N ASN A 49 1.84 -11.55 -5.40
CA ASN A 49 2.24 -11.55 -3.99
C ASN A 49 3.60 -12.22 -3.70
N PRO A 50 3.99 -13.36 -4.32
CA PRO A 50 5.32 -13.92 -4.10
C PRO A 50 6.47 -12.99 -4.52
N VAL A 51 6.27 -12.15 -5.54
CA VAL A 51 7.29 -11.19 -5.99
C VAL A 51 7.33 -10.00 -5.05
N ARG A 52 6.16 -9.50 -4.60
CA ARG A 52 6.03 -8.46 -3.57
C ARG A 52 6.75 -8.85 -2.29
N LEU A 53 6.50 -10.04 -1.79
CA LEU A 53 7.11 -10.55 -0.56
C LEU A 53 8.63 -10.73 -0.68
N ARG A 54 9.15 -11.11 -1.84
CA ARG A 54 10.61 -11.15 -2.08
C ARG A 54 11.23 -9.77 -2.02
N TYR A 55 10.60 -8.78 -2.66
CA TYR A 55 11.07 -7.40 -2.61
C TYR A 55 11.04 -6.86 -1.17
N ILE A 56 9.90 -6.98 -0.49
CA ILE A 56 9.73 -6.53 0.90
C ILE A 56 10.75 -7.20 1.80
N ARG A 57 10.98 -8.52 1.67
CA ARG A 57 11.94 -9.24 2.47
C ARG A 57 13.37 -8.72 2.26
N ALA A 58 13.78 -8.51 1.01
CA ALA A 58 15.10 -7.98 0.71
C ALA A 58 15.28 -6.56 1.26
N ALA A 59 14.26 -5.70 1.16
CA ALA A 59 14.28 -4.35 1.71
C ALA A 59 14.38 -4.35 3.25
N ILE A 60 13.66 -5.23 3.93
CA ILE A 60 13.71 -5.43 5.38
C ILE A 60 15.10 -5.87 5.83
N ASP A 61 15.65 -6.91 5.20
CA ASP A 61 16.96 -7.46 5.56
C ASP A 61 18.07 -6.42 5.34
N LEU A 62 18.00 -5.65 4.25
CA LEU A 62 18.95 -4.57 3.97
C LEU A 62 18.84 -3.42 4.97
N HIS A 63 17.62 -3.04 5.37
CA HIS A 63 17.39 -1.86 6.20
C HIS A 63 17.81 -2.09 7.66
N TRP A 64 17.51 -3.27 8.22
CA TRP A 64 17.80 -3.61 9.61
C TRP A 64 18.99 -4.56 9.80
N ASP A 65 19.82 -4.75 8.77
CA ASP A 65 20.98 -5.68 8.80
C ASP A 65 20.57 -7.06 9.31
N GLY A 66 19.45 -7.56 8.78
CA GLY A 66 18.78 -8.76 9.23
C GLY A 66 19.49 -10.06 8.79
N ASP A 67 19.22 -11.14 9.50
CA ASP A 67 19.62 -12.50 9.10
C ASP A 67 18.68 -13.00 8.00
N ASP A 68 19.19 -13.19 6.78
CA ASP A 68 18.44 -13.66 5.62
C ASP A 68 17.89 -15.08 5.78
N THR A 69 18.43 -15.84 6.74
CA THR A 69 17.95 -17.19 7.11
C THR A 69 16.81 -17.16 8.12
N SER A 70 16.53 -16.02 8.75
CA SER A 70 15.45 -15.90 9.74
C SER A 70 14.08 -16.07 9.10
N PHE A 71 13.21 -16.88 9.70
CA PHE A 71 11.80 -16.99 9.33
C PHE A 71 10.92 -15.90 9.95
N THR A 72 11.44 -15.14 10.91
CA THR A 72 10.73 -14.05 11.60
C THR A 72 11.56 -12.77 11.65
N PRO A 73 11.95 -12.20 10.48
CA PRO A 73 12.82 -11.01 10.41
C PRO A 73 12.16 -9.75 11.01
N LEU A 74 10.83 -9.76 11.19
CA LEU A 74 10.07 -8.69 11.80
C LEU A 74 9.70 -8.95 13.27
N ALA A 75 10.35 -9.92 13.93
CA ALA A 75 10.11 -10.19 15.35
C ALA A 75 10.41 -8.93 16.19
N GLY A 76 9.41 -8.51 17.00
CA GLY A 76 9.50 -7.29 17.82
C GLY A 76 9.27 -5.97 17.04
N LYS A 77 9.00 -6.00 15.75
CA LYS A 77 8.65 -4.86 14.91
C LYS A 77 7.14 -4.72 14.75
N SER A 78 6.68 -3.47 14.63
CA SER A 78 5.31 -3.12 14.26
C SER A 78 5.21 -2.85 12.77
N ALA A 79 4.10 -3.28 12.14
CA ALA A 79 3.84 -3.01 10.73
C ALA A 79 2.43 -2.43 10.52
N LEU A 80 2.32 -1.44 9.65
CA LEU A 80 1.08 -0.89 9.16
C LEU A 80 0.94 -1.21 7.66
N ASP A 81 -0.13 -1.92 7.30
CA ASP A 81 -0.48 -2.19 5.91
C ASP A 81 -1.67 -1.31 5.51
N VAL A 82 -1.42 -0.30 4.67
CA VAL A 82 -2.40 0.72 4.26
C VAL A 82 -3.01 0.35 2.92
N GLY A 83 -4.35 0.22 2.89
CA GLY A 83 -5.06 -0.38 1.77
C GLY A 83 -4.90 -1.90 1.78
N CYS A 84 -5.00 -2.51 2.97
CA CYS A 84 -4.70 -3.93 3.16
C CYS A 84 -5.66 -4.88 2.44
N GLY A 85 -6.77 -4.36 1.90
CA GLY A 85 -7.83 -5.18 1.31
C GLY A 85 -8.30 -6.26 2.29
N ALA A 86 -8.38 -7.48 1.81
CA ALA A 86 -8.72 -8.64 2.64
C ALA A 86 -7.51 -9.30 3.34
N GLY A 87 -6.38 -8.60 3.48
CA GLY A 87 -5.23 -9.06 4.27
C GLY A 87 -4.19 -9.89 3.52
N LEU A 88 -4.19 -9.89 2.18
CA LEU A 88 -3.25 -10.69 1.37
C LEU A 88 -1.77 -10.36 1.63
N LEU A 89 -1.45 -9.14 2.09
CA LEU A 89 -0.10 -8.77 2.52
C LEU A 89 0.03 -8.77 4.05
N ALA A 90 -0.98 -8.28 4.78
CA ALA A 90 -0.96 -8.20 6.23
C ALA A 90 -0.69 -9.56 6.91
N GLU A 91 -1.30 -10.66 6.43
CA GLU A 91 -1.06 -11.99 6.97
C GLU A 91 0.38 -12.49 6.78
N PRO A 92 0.99 -12.40 5.59
CA PRO A 92 2.43 -12.67 5.43
C PRO A 92 3.32 -11.84 6.34
N LEU A 93 3.06 -10.54 6.53
CA LEU A 93 3.82 -9.71 7.45
C LEU A 93 3.72 -10.20 8.91
N ALA A 94 2.52 -10.63 9.34
CA ALA A 94 2.33 -11.25 10.65
C ALA A 94 3.10 -12.58 10.78
N ARG A 95 3.12 -13.41 9.73
CA ARG A 95 3.91 -14.65 9.70
C ARG A 95 5.43 -14.40 9.72
N LEU A 96 5.87 -13.25 9.21
CA LEU A 96 7.27 -12.79 9.34
C LEU A 96 7.59 -12.24 10.73
N GLY A 97 6.64 -12.24 11.66
CA GLY A 97 6.81 -11.89 13.07
C GLY A 97 6.39 -10.49 13.48
N ALA A 98 5.87 -9.68 12.57
CA ALA A 98 5.41 -8.33 12.90
C ALA A 98 4.14 -8.32 13.76
N ALA A 99 4.01 -7.32 14.64
CA ALA A 99 2.74 -6.89 15.18
C ALA A 99 2.04 -6.01 14.12
N VAL A 100 1.05 -6.59 13.40
CA VAL A 100 0.44 -5.96 12.23
C VAL A 100 -0.83 -5.23 12.56
N THR A 101 -0.96 -4.00 12.06
CA THR A 101 -2.22 -3.28 11.89
C THR A 101 -2.51 -3.18 10.38
N GLY A 102 -3.68 -3.64 9.94
CA GLY A 102 -4.16 -3.49 8.56
C GLY A 102 -5.28 -2.46 8.50
N ILE A 103 -5.20 -1.51 7.58
CA ILE A 103 -6.28 -0.54 7.38
C ILE A 103 -6.75 -0.53 5.94
N ASP A 104 -8.06 -0.39 5.75
CA ASP A 104 -8.69 -0.25 4.44
C ASP A 104 -9.90 0.68 4.55
N ALA A 105 -10.23 1.37 3.47
CA ALA A 105 -11.39 2.27 3.42
C ALA A 105 -12.72 1.51 3.38
N ALA A 106 -12.73 0.29 2.78
CA ALA A 106 -13.90 -0.55 2.66
C ALA A 106 -14.07 -1.46 3.88
N ALA A 107 -15.13 -1.27 4.64
CA ALA A 107 -15.44 -2.11 5.80
C ALA A 107 -15.68 -3.57 5.44
N GLU A 108 -16.17 -3.84 4.21
CA GLU A 108 -16.37 -5.17 3.69
C GLU A 108 -15.06 -5.95 3.53
N ASN A 109 -13.99 -5.27 3.08
CA ASN A 109 -12.64 -5.84 2.99
C ASN A 109 -12.13 -6.22 4.39
N ILE A 110 -12.28 -5.32 5.36
CA ILE A 110 -11.88 -5.55 6.75
C ILE A 110 -12.61 -6.74 7.35
N ALA A 111 -13.91 -6.86 7.15
CA ALA A 111 -14.66 -8.01 7.66
C ALA A 111 -14.16 -9.36 7.08
N VAL A 112 -13.77 -9.39 5.81
CA VAL A 112 -13.19 -10.58 5.18
C VAL A 112 -11.78 -10.84 5.72
N ALA A 113 -10.94 -9.80 5.89
CA ALA A 113 -9.60 -9.89 6.45
C ALA A 113 -9.61 -10.47 7.87
N GLU A 114 -10.47 -9.93 8.76
CA GLU A 114 -10.65 -10.43 10.13
C GLU A 114 -11.06 -11.91 10.16
N ALA A 115 -12.05 -12.28 9.33
CA ALA A 115 -12.53 -13.64 9.28
C ALA A 115 -11.45 -14.62 8.80
N HIS A 116 -10.65 -14.24 7.79
CA HIS A 116 -9.59 -15.11 7.26
C HIS A 116 -8.41 -15.21 8.23
N ALA A 117 -7.97 -14.10 8.83
CA ALA A 117 -6.91 -14.11 9.84
C ALA A 117 -7.28 -14.97 11.05
N ALA A 118 -8.53 -14.89 11.53
CA ALA A 118 -9.03 -15.73 12.62
C ALA A 118 -8.97 -17.23 12.26
N GLN A 119 -9.38 -17.60 11.04
CA GLN A 119 -9.27 -18.98 10.54
C GLN A 119 -7.82 -19.44 10.41
N SER A 120 -6.91 -18.52 10.07
CA SER A 120 -5.48 -18.76 9.96
C SER A 120 -4.73 -18.73 11.30
N GLY A 121 -5.43 -18.43 12.42
CA GLY A 121 -4.83 -18.33 13.76
C GLY A 121 -3.87 -17.14 13.91
N LEU A 122 -4.06 -16.07 13.13
CA LEU A 122 -3.26 -14.86 13.17
C LEU A 122 -3.96 -13.76 13.98
N ALA A 123 -3.18 -13.03 14.79
CA ALA A 123 -3.64 -11.87 15.51
C ALA A 123 -3.18 -10.61 14.75
N ILE A 124 -4.11 -9.98 14.02
CA ILE A 124 -3.89 -8.76 13.25
C ILE A 124 -4.97 -7.76 13.65
N ASP A 125 -4.60 -6.51 13.87
CA ASP A 125 -5.51 -5.42 14.20
C ASP A 125 -6.02 -4.78 12.90
N TYR A 126 -7.21 -5.17 12.46
CA TYR A 126 -7.82 -4.60 11.25
C TYR A 126 -8.77 -3.46 11.57
N ARG A 127 -8.74 -2.38 10.78
CA ARG A 127 -9.58 -1.20 10.99
C ARG A 127 -10.09 -0.62 9.66
N ALA A 128 -11.40 -0.35 9.58
CA ALA A 128 -12.00 0.36 8.46
C ALA A 128 -11.77 1.88 8.61
N THR A 129 -10.64 2.38 8.05
CA THR A 129 -10.24 3.79 8.20
C THR A 129 -9.20 4.19 7.14
N GLY A 130 -8.98 5.49 6.96
CA GLY A 130 -7.87 6.05 6.20
C GLY A 130 -6.63 6.31 7.05
N VAL A 131 -5.47 6.45 6.39
CA VAL A 131 -4.18 6.68 7.04
C VAL A 131 -4.15 8.01 7.81
N GLU A 132 -4.89 9.01 7.39
CA GLU A 132 -5.02 10.32 8.02
C GLU A 132 -5.64 10.28 9.43
N ARG A 133 -6.24 9.15 9.82
CA ARG A 133 -6.81 8.92 11.16
C ARG A 133 -5.97 7.99 12.02
N MET A 134 -4.86 7.50 11.48
CA MET A 134 -3.98 6.65 12.25
C MET A 134 -3.19 7.46 13.28
N THR A 135 -3.03 6.87 14.45
CA THR A 135 -2.21 7.39 15.53
C THR A 135 -1.13 6.39 15.89
N GLY A 136 0.03 6.88 16.31
CA GLY A 136 1.20 6.05 16.58
C GLY A 136 2.13 5.96 15.36
N ARG A 137 3.25 5.28 15.56
CA ARG A 137 4.28 5.08 14.53
C ARG A 137 4.63 3.62 14.42
N PHE A 138 4.95 3.19 13.22
CA PHE A 138 5.24 1.81 12.85
C PHE A 138 6.64 1.69 12.28
N ASP A 139 7.31 0.58 12.61
CA ASP A 139 8.63 0.28 12.06
C ASP A 139 8.57 0.03 10.54
N LEU A 140 7.54 -0.68 10.08
CA LEU A 140 7.29 -0.91 8.66
C LEU A 140 5.95 -0.32 8.27
N VAL A 141 5.91 0.50 7.21
CA VAL A 141 4.67 0.96 6.58
C VAL A 141 4.65 0.46 5.15
N THR A 142 3.61 -0.27 4.78
CA THR A 142 3.40 -0.76 3.40
C THR A 142 2.13 -0.18 2.82
N SER A 143 2.16 0.16 1.52
CA SER A 143 0.96 0.51 0.76
C SER A 143 1.16 0.15 -0.70
N LEU A 144 0.52 -0.94 -1.14
CA LEU A 144 0.75 -1.53 -2.47
C LEU A 144 -0.51 -1.43 -3.33
N GLU A 145 -0.40 -0.76 -4.48
CA GLU A 145 -1.51 -0.52 -5.42
C GLU A 145 -2.67 0.26 -4.77
N VAL A 146 -2.36 1.38 -4.13
CA VAL A 146 -3.35 2.18 -3.40
C VAL A 146 -3.31 3.65 -3.81
N ILE A 147 -2.10 4.22 -3.99
CA ILE A 147 -1.93 5.66 -4.20
C ILE A 147 -2.63 6.17 -5.46
N GLU A 148 -2.79 5.35 -6.49
CA GLU A 148 -3.53 5.66 -7.72
C GLU A 148 -5.05 5.74 -7.50
N HIS A 149 -5.55 5.25 -6.36
CA HIS A 149 -6.97 5.23 -6.01
C HIS A 149 -7.39 6.33 -5.03
N VAL A 150 -6.43 7.10 -4.49
CA VAL A 150 -6.73 8.15 -3.53
C VAL A 150 -7.10 9.47 -4.21
N SER A 151 -7.87 10.30 -3.52
CA SER A 151 -8.28 11.62 -4.00
C SER A 151 -7.22 12.72 -3.83
N ASP A 152 -6.30 12.54 -2.85
CA ASP A 152 -5.17 13.45 -2.56
C ASP A 152 -3.89 12.62 -2.32
N PRO A 153 -3.11 12.34 -3.39
CA PRO A 153 -1.85 11.61 -3.26
C PRO A 153 -0.83 12.28 -2.32
N ALA A 154 -0.76 13.62 -2.32
CA ALA A 154 0.17 14.35 -1.46
C ALA A 154 -0.23 14.24 0.02
N GLY A 155 -1.52 14.34 0.34
CA GLY A 155 -2.06 14.11 1.67
C GLY A 155 -1.84 12.68 2.14
N PHE A 156 -2.04 11.73 1.23
CA PHE A 156 -1.83 10.30 1.49
C PHE A 156 -0.37 10.00 1.86
N VAL A 157 0.60 10.46 1.06
CA VAL A 157 2.04 10.25 1.34
C VAL A 157 2.45 10.93 2.65
N ARG A 158 1.92 12.13 2.96
CA ARG A 158 2.15 12.75 4.28
C ARG A 158 1.64 11.87 5.42
N GLY A 159 0.43 11.32 5.30
CA GLY A 159 -0.12 10.39 6.30
C GLY A 159 0.75 9.15 6.50
N LEU A 160 1.27 8.55 5.42
CA LEU A 160 2.23 7.44 5.49
C LEU A 160 3.51 7.86 6.21
N ALA A 161 4.06 9.05 5.88
CA ALA A 161 5.25 9.57 6.53
C ALA A 161 5.03 9.86 8.03
N GLU A 162 3.88 10.38 8.42
CA GLU A 162 3.52 10.61 9.83
C GLU A 162 3.40 9.30 10.62
N ALA A 163 2.89 8.24 9.99
CA ALA A 163 2.77 6.92 10.59
C ALA A 163 4.11 6.16 10.66
N LEU A 164 5.18 6.64 10.00
CA LEU A 164 6.48 5.97 9.99
C LEU A 164 7.30 6.33 11.24
N ALA A 165 7.87 5.33 11.90
CA ALA A 165 8.83 5.50 13.01
C ALA A 165 10.13 6.15 12.54
N ASP A 166 10.95 6.64 13.47
CA ASP A 166 12.19 7.35 13.13
C ASP A 166 13.21 6.46 12.40
N ASP A 167 13.33 5.18 12.79
CA ASP A 167 14.11 4.14 12.07
C ASP A 167 13.19 3.23 11.24
N GLY A 168 12.10 3.78 10.72
CA GLY A 168 11.11 3.03 9.98
C GLY A 168 11.41 2.94 8.50
N LEU A 169 10.83 1.90 7.87
CA LEU A 169 10.90 1.63 6.44
C LEU A 169 9.52 1.79 5.80
N LEU A 170 9.41 2.63 4.77
CA LEU A 170 8.22 2.78 3.93
C LEU A 170 8.43 2.02 2.63
N ILE A 171 7.45 1.19 2.25
CA ILE A 171 7.43 0.48 0.97
C ILE A 171 6.11 0.75 0.26
N LEU A 172 6.19 1.30 -0.95
CA LEU A 172 5.08 1.59 -1.84
C LEU A 172 5.19 0.78 -3.13
N SER A 173 4.07 0.49 -3.77
CA SER A 173 4.02 0.13 -5.20
C SER A 173 2.84 0.79 -5.89
N THR A 174 2.99 1.03 -7.19
CA THR A 174 1.92 1.58 -8.04
C THR A 174 2.25 1.37 -9.52
N PRO A 175 1.25 1.25 -10.41
CA PRO A 175 1.47 1.24 -11.85
C PRO A 175 2.10 2.55 -12.33
N ASN A 176 3.04 2.44 -13.26
CA ASN A 176 3.66 3.61 -13.88
C ASN A 176 2.77 4.21 -14.97
N ARG A 177 2.74 5.54 -15.10
CA ARG A 177 2.02 6.24 -16.16
C ARG A 177 2.74 6.16 -17.50
N THR A 178 2.74 4.98 -18.13
CA THR A 178 3.36 4.72 -19.44
C THR A 178 2.34 4.18 -20.46
N PRO A 179 2.62 4.27 -21.76
CA PRO A 179 1.80 3.60 -22.77
C PRO A 179 1.76 2.07 -22.60
N LEU A 180 2.83 1.47 -22.08
CA LEU A 180 2.90 0.02 -21.84
C LEU A 180 1.95 -0.41 -20.71
N SER A 181 1.95 0.30 -19.59
CA SER A 181 1.05 0.00 -18.46
C SER A 181 -0.42 0.19 -18.87
N ARG A 182 -0.73 1.26 -19.62
CA ARG A 182 -2.07 1.48 -20.18
C ARG A 182 -2.52 0.30 -21.04
N LEU A 183 -1.66 -0.17 -21.95
CA LEU A 183 -1.98 -1.32 -22.79
C LEU A 183 -2.16 -2.58 -21.96
N ALA A 184 -1.23 -2.87 -21.04
CA ALA A 184 -1.23 -4.11 -20.27
C ALA A 184 -2.38 -4.19 -19.26
N LEU A 185 -2.59 -3.14 -18.46
CA LEU A 185 -3.55 -3.17 -17.35
C LEU A 185 -4.97 -2.83 -17.83
N ILE A 186 -5.16 -1.73 -18.57
CA ILE A 186 -6.48 -1.27 -18.95
C ILE A 186 -6.99 -2.04 -20.18
N THR A 187 -6.18 -2.13 -21.25
CA THR A 187 -6.67 -2.71 -22.51
C THR A 187 -6.68 -4.23 -22.48
N LEU A 188 -5.62 -4.87 -21.94
CA LEU A 188 -5.51 -6.32 -21.96
C LEU A 188 -6.06 -6.99 -20.70
N ALA A 189 -5.68 -6.53 -19.49
CA ALA A 189 -6.12 -7.17 -18.27
C ALA A 189 -7.60 -6.93 -17.98
N GLU A 190 -8.06 -5.68 -18.00
CA GLU A 190 -9.48 -5.34 -17.84
C GLU A 190 -10.32 -5.75 -19.07
N GLY A 191 -9.79 -5.56 -20.29
CA GLY A 191 -10.48 -5.92 -21.53
C GLY A 191 -10.76 -7.43 -21.66
N THR A 192 -9.91 -8.29 -21.10
CA THR A 192 -10.10 -9.76 -21.08
C THR A 192 -10.76 -10.27 -19.80
N GLY A 193 -11.13 -9.39 -18.87
CA GLY A 193 -11.78 -9.76 -17.61
C GLY A 193 -10.83 -10.42 -16.59
N ARG A 194 -9.51 -10.29 -16.76
CA ARG A 194 -8.52 -10.75 -15.78
C ARG A 194 -8.45 -9.86 -14.55
N ILE A 195 -8.80 -8.60 -14.74
CA ILE A 195 -9.03 -7.59 -13.71
C ILE A 195 -10.43 -7.02 -13.97
N PRO A 196 -11.22 -6.71 -12.95
CA PRO A 196 -12.53 -6.07 -13.14
C PRO A 196 -12.41 -4.77 -13.95
N ARG A 197 -13.37 -4.51 -14.81
CA ARG A 197 -13.37 -3.29 -15.64
C ARG A 197 -13.56 -2.06 -14.75
N GLY A 198 -12.81 -1.00 -15.05
CA GLY A 198 -12.86 0.27 -14.32
C GLY A 198 -12.09 0.23 -12.99
N THR A 199 -11.21 -0.76 -12.80
CA THR A 199 -10.30 -0.82 -11.65
C THR A 199 -9.23 0.26 -11.74
N HIS A 200 -8.77 0.61 -12.96
CA HIS A 200 -7.67 1.56 -13.14
C HIS A 200 -8.09 2.76 -13.99
N ASP A 201 -7.68 3.94 -13.52
CA ASP A 201 -7.70 5.19 -14.28
C ASP A 201 -6.26 5.60 -14.59
N TRP A 202 -5.84 5.49 -15.87
CA TRP A 202 -4.47 5.77 -16.29
C TRP A 202 -4.01 7.19 -15.94
N ASP A 203 -4.92 8.17 -15.93
CA ASP A 203 -4.58 9.56 -15.62
C ASP A 203 -4.21 9.77 -14.14
N LYS A 204 -4.59 8.81 -13.28
CA LYS A 204 -4.23 8.78 -11.85
C LYS A 204 -2.89 8.05 -11.57
N PHE A 205 -2.32 7.35 -12.55
CA PHE A 205 -1.03 6.68 -12.38
C PHE A 205 0.08 7.70 -12.17
N LEU A 206 1.07 7.33 -11.36
CA LEU A 206 2.22 8.18 -11.06
C LEU A 206 3.48 7.63 -11.72
N THR A 207 4.31 8.53 -12.22
CA THR A 207 5.67 8.15 -12.62
C THR A 207 6.58 8.01 -11.39
N PRO A 208 7.70 7.25 -11.48
CA PRO A 208 8.66 7.17 -10.39
C PRO A 208 9.14 8.53 -9.88
N ASP A 209 9.38 9.49 -10.78
CA ASP A 209 9.83 10.83 -10.41
C ASP A 209 8.75 11.60 -9.64
N GLU A 210 7.48 11.52 -10.07
CA GLU A 210 6.36 12.17 -9.38
C GLU A 210 6.15 11.58 -7.97
N LEU A 211 6.23 10.26 -7.82
CA LEU A 211 6.10 9.62 -6.52
C LEU A 211 7.30 9.94 -5.62
N THR A 212 8.51 9.95 -6.16
CA THR A 212 9.73 10.36 -5.44
C THR A 212 9.59 11.80 -4.91
N ASP A 213 9.15 12.74 -5.75
CA ASP A 213 8.90 14.12 -5.36
C ASP A 213 7.89 14.25 -4.19
N LEU A 214 6.82 13.43 -4.21
CA LEU A 214 5.82 13.43 -3.12
C LEU A 214 6.43 12.90 -1.82
N ILE A 215 7.22 11.84 -1.89
CA ILE A 215 7.89 11.20 -0.74
C ILE A 215 8.92 12.17 -0.12
N GLU A 216 9.74 12.83 -0.95
CA GLU A 216 10.76 13.78 -0.48
C GLU A 216 10.13 15.03 0.15
N ARG A 217 9.03 15.54 -0.43
CA ARG A 217 8.26 16.65 0.18
C ARG A 217 7.60 16.27 1.50
N ALA A 218 7.34 15.00 1.74
CA ALA A 218 6.87 14.49 3.04
C ALA A 218 8.00 14.30 4.08
N GLY A 219 9.26 14.65 3.74
CA GLY A 219 10.42 14.57 4.64
C GLY A 219 11.04 13.20 4.73
N LEU A 220 10.86 12.36 3.71
CA LEU A 220 11.50 11.05 3.59
C LEU A 220 12.56 11.07 2.48
N THR A 221 13.47 10.11 2.51
CA THR A 221 14.46 9.89 1.45
C THR A 221 14.17 8.55 0.76
N VAL A 222 14.02 8.58 -0.56
CA VAL A 222 13.91 7.37 -1.38
C VAL A 222 15.28 6.67 -1.42
N THR A 223 15.30 5.39 -1.11
CA THR A 223 16.52 4.57 -1.07
C THR A 223 16.59 3.54 -2.17
N ASP A 224 15.45 3.15 -2.76
CA ASP A 224 15.37 2.21 -3.88
C ASP A 224 14.13 2.47 -4.72
N VAL A 225 14.27 2.24 -6.04
CA VAL A 225 13.18 2.18 -7.02
C VAL A 225 13.41 0.96 -7.89
N THR A 226 12.58 -0.06 -7.74
CA THR A 226 12.69 -1.32 -8.48
C THR A 226 11.43 -1.59 -9.30
N GLY A 227 11.58 -1.88 -10.58
CA GLY A 227 10.48 -2.18 -11.47
C GLY A 227 9.92 -3.59 -11.29
N LEU A 228 8.67 -3.73 -11.69
CA LEU A 228 7.96 -5.00 -11.80
C LEU A 228 7.62 -5.24 -13.27
N SER A 229 8.12 -6.33 -13.83
CA SER A 229 7.87 -6.74 -15.21
C SER A 229 7.06 -8.03 -15.28
N PHE A 230 6.36 -8.22 -16.37
CA PHE A 230 5.60 -9.44 -16.64
C PHE A 230 6.02 -10.07 -17.98
N SER A 231 6.22 -11.37 -17.96
CA SER A 231 6.41 -12.19 -19.15
C SER A 231 5.52 -13.44 -19.12
N PRO A 232 4.90 -13.84 -20.23
CA PRO A 232 4.13 -15.08 -20.27
C PRO A 232 4.93 -16.33 -19.89
N ALA A 233 6.26 -16.31 -20.10
CA ALA A 233 7.14 -17.44 -19.82
C ALA A 233 7.54 -17.53 -18.33
N THR A 234 7.77 -16.40 -17.66
CA THR A 234 8.30 -16.34 -16.30
C THR A 234 7.32 -15.78 -15.26
N GLY A 235 6.18 -15.24 -15.71
CA GLY A 235 5.25 -14.50 -14.85
C GLY A 235 5.80 -13.12 -14.45
N PHE A 236 5.46 -12.68 -13.23
CA PHE A 236 5.97 -11.45 -12.67
C PHE A 236 7.38 -11.61 -12.14
N THR A 237 8.24 -10.62 -12.38
CA THR A 237 9.64 -10.59 -11.91
C THR A 237 10.05 -9.17 -11.56
N LEU A 238 10.94 -9.02 -10.57
CA LEU A 238 11.63 -7.76 -10.31
C LEU A 238 12.56 -7.44 -11.48
N SER A 239 12.74 -6.17 -11.79
CA SER A 239 13.42 -5.71 -13.01
C SER A 239 13.92 -4.27 -12.82
N ASP A 240 14.94 -3.89 -13.55
CA ASP A 240 15.39 -2.48 -13.64
C ASP A 240 14.40 -1.61 -14.44
N SER A 241 13.50 -2.23 -15.19
CA SER A 241 12.48 -1.52 -15.96
C SER A 241 11.24 -1.22 -15.14
N THR A 242 10.97 0.05 -14.89
CA THR A 242 9.77 0.54 -14.22
C THR A 242 8.59 0.74 -15.18
N ALA A 243 8.67 0.29 -16.43
CA ALA A 243 7.71 0.65 -17.47
C ALA A 243 6.29 0.12 -17.25
N LEU A 244 6.08 -0.92 -16.46
CA LEU A 244 4.76 -1.48 -16.15
C LEU A 244 4.27 -1.01 -14.78
N ASP A 245 5.04 -1.34 -13.77
CA ASP A 245 4.75 -1.14 -12.36
C ASP A 245 6.08 -1.04 -11.60
N TYR A 246 6.08 -0.48 -10.41
CA TYR A 246 7.32 -0.31 -9.64
C TYR A 246 7.08 -0.23 -8.13
N PHE A 247 8.11 -0.61 -7.40
CA PHE A 247 8.24 -0.43 -5.97
C PHE A 247 9.11 0.78 -5.67
N VAL A 248 8.81 1.45 -4.57
CA VAL A 248 9.63 2.49 -3.98
C VAL A 248 9.85 2.16 -2.52
N THR A 249 11.10 2.19 -2.08
CA THR A 249 11.48 2.09 -0.67
C THR A 249 12.00 3.44 -0.20
N ALA A 250 11.54 3.90 0.96
CA ALA A 250 11.95 5.17 1.56
C ALA A 250 12.09 5.05 3.08
N LYS A 251 12.85 5.98 3.67
CA LYS A 251 13.06 6.08 5.13
C LYS A 251 13.15 7.54 5.57
N ARG A 252 13.12 7.76 6.87
CA ARG A 252 13.45 9.08 7.42
C ARG A 252 14.94 9.39 7.27
N VAL A 253 15.25 10.68 7.14
CA VAL A 253 16.64 11.19 7.11
C VAL A 253 17.22 11.22 8.51
#